data_e70b31bb0cf219e84ab85b6d68e29963
#
_entry.id   e70b31bb0cf219e84ab85b6d68e29963
#
_cell.length_a   1.000
_cell.length_b   1.000
_cell.length_c   1.000
_cell.angle_alpha   90.00
_cell.angle_beta   90.00
_cell.angle_gamma   90.00
#
_symmetry.space_group_name_H-M   'P 1'
#
loop_
_entity.id
_entity.type
_entity.pdbx_description
1 polymer ?
#
loop_
_entity_poly.entity_id
_entity_poly.type
_entity_poly.pdbx_seq_one_letter_code
_entity_poly.pdbx_strand_id
1 'polypeptide(L)'
;MYRIFVVEDDGTIARMVRTGLEQWGYTVRCAENFDRVDQDFAEFDPQLVLLDISLPRYNGYHWCSEIRRVSKVPVVFLSSAADNMNIVMAMNMGGDDFIAKPFDMNVLVAKVQAILRRTYDFGAPAHLLPCAGGMLNPESSVLHLNGEDISLTRNELRILQLLLEHRGQIVSRGDLMTRLWESDSFVDENTLTVNIARLRKKLEDAGVHELIRTKKGEGYWLAAD
;
A
#
# COMPACT_ATOMS: atom_id res chain seq x y z
N MET A 1 -14.98 3.67 -1.69
CA MET A 1 -14.92 2.20 -1.89
C MET A 1 -14.42 1.97 -3.29
N TYR A 2 -13.29 1.29 -3.49
CA TYR A 2 -12.70 1.09 -4.82
C TYR A 2 -13.42 -0.01 -5.60
N ARG A 3 -13.56 0.20 -6.92
CA ARG A 3 -14.12 -0.76 -7.88
C ARG A 3 -12.96 -1.47 -8.59
N ILE A 4 -13.00 -2.80 -8.61
CA ILE A 4 -11.96 -3.64 -9.23
C ILE A 4 -12.61 -4.47 -10.33
N PHE A 5 -12.08 -4.37 -11.54
CA PHE A 5 -12.52 -5.14 -12.68
C PHE A 5 -11.61 -6.34 -12.90
N VAL A 6 -12.18 -7.53 -12.96
CA VAL A 6 -11.46 -8.79 -13.13
C VAL A 6 -11.77 -9.37 -14.49
N VAL A 7 -10.74 -9.54 -15.32
CA VAL A 7 -10.83 -10.14 -16.65
C VAL A 7 -10.06 -11.46 -16.61
N GLU A 8 -10.78 -12.55 -16.37
CA GLU A 8 -10.27 -13.90 -16.12
C GLU A 8 -11.28 -14.90 -16.66
N ASP A 9 -10.86 -15.79 -17.56
CA ASP A 9 -11.75 -16.77 -18.21
C ASP A 9 -11.96 -18.04 -17.39
N ASP A 10 -11.02 -18.38 -16.48
CA ASP A 10 -11.26 -19.44 -15.51
C ASP A 10 -12.27 -18.96 -14.44
N GLY A 11 -13.50 -19.42 -14.55
CA GLY A 11 -14.58 -19.05 -13.63
C GLY A 11 -14.31 -19.46 -12.17
N THR A 12 -13.38 -20.38 -11.89
CA THR A 12 -12.99 -20.74 -10.54
C THR A 12 -12.05 -19.68 -9.96
N ILE A 13 -11.05 -19.27 -10.73
CA ILE A 13 -10.12 -18.20 -10.35
C ILE A 13 -10.87 -16.89 -10.22
N ALA A 14 -11.72 -16.53 -11.19
CA ALA A 14 -12.53 -15.31 -11.16
C ALA A 14 -13.39 -15.21 -9.89
N ARG A 15 -14.10 -16.30 -9.53
CA ARG A 15 -14.91 -16.35 -8.29
C ARG A 15 -14.04 -16.25 -7.03
N MET A 16 -12.91 -16.94 -6.98
CA MET A 16 -12.00 -16.89 -5.83
C MET A 16 -11.47 -15.47 -5.62
N VAL A 17 -11.01 -14.82 -6.68
CA VAL A 17 -10.50 -13.43 -6.65
C VAL A 17 -11.61 -12.47 -6.23
N ARG A 18 -12.80 -12.58 -6.84
CA ARG A 18 -13.96 -11.76 -6.48
C ARG A 18 -14.30 -11.88 -5.01
N THR A 19 -14.53 -13.11 -4.52
CA THR A 19 -14.89 -13.34 -3.12
C THR A 19 -13.82 -12.82 -2.15
N GLY A 20 -12.54 -13.09 -2.45
CA GLY A 20 -11.44 -12.62 -1.63
C GLY A 20 -11.37 -11.09 -1.55
N LEU A 21 -11.51 -10.39 -2.67
CA LEU A 21 -11.48 -8.92 -2.70
C LEU A 21 -12.74 -8.30 -2.05
N GLU A 22 -13.92 -8.89 -2.24
CA GLU A 22 -15.15 -8.42 -1.62
C GLU A 22 -15.10 -8.51 -0.08
N GLN A 23 -14.41 -9.52 0.49
CA GLN A 23 -14.16 -9.62 1.93
C GLN A 23 -13.33 -8.44 2.48
N TRP A 24 -12.52 -7.82 1.63
CA TRP A 24 -11.73 -6.62 1.97
C TRP A 24 -12.45 -5.31 1.66
N GLY A 25 -13.75 -5.38 1.34
CA GLY A 25 -14.59 -4.21 1.13
C GLY A 25 -14.48 -3.58 -0.26
N TYR A 26 -13.93 -4.27 -1.26
CA TYR A 26 -13.93 -3.81 -2.64
C TYR A 26 -15.24 -4.16 -3.35
N THR A 27 -15.63 -3.34 -4.34
CA THR A 27 -16.69 -3.71 -5.29
C THR A 27 -16.04 -4.39 -6.49
N VAL A 28 -16.41 -5.63 -6.79
CA VAL A 28 -15.76 -6.42 -7.84
C VAL A 28 -16.75 -6.78 -8.93
N ARG A 29 -16.38 -6.51 -10.20
CA ARG A 29 -17.07 -7.04 -11.38
C ARG A 29 -16.11 -7.94 -12.15
N CYS A 30 -16.56 -9.12 -12.53
CA CYS A 30 -15.84 -9.99 -13.45
C CYS A 30 -16.40 -9.81 -14.87
N ALA A 31 -15.51 -9.83 -15.86
CA ALA A 31 -15.93 -9.84 -17.27
C ALA A 31 -16.71 -11.11 -17.60
N GLU A 32 -17.84 -10.96 -18.27
CA GLU A 32 -18.67 -12.07 -18.73
C GLU A 32 -18.53 -12.30 -20.24
N ASN A 33 -18.17 -11.26 -20.98
CA ASN A 33 -18.00 -11.32 -22.42
C ASN A 33 -16.61 -10.81 -22.83
N PHE A 34 -15.78 -11.75 -23.30
CA PHE A 34 -14.41 -11.47 -23.72
C PHE A 34 -14.28 -10.86 -25.13
N ASP A 35 -15.40 -10.60 -25.82
CA ASP A 35 -15.43 -9.88 -27.10
C ASP A 35 -15.57 -8.35 -26.91
N ARG A 36 -15.95 -7.89 -25.71
CA ARG A 36 -16.23 -6.48 -25.44
C ARG A 36 -15.82 -6.02 -24.02
N VAL A 37 -14.65 -6.45 -23.61
CA VAL A 37 -14.07 -6.07 -22.30
C VAL A 37 -13.96 -4.56 -22.13
N ASP A 38 -13.72 -3.82 -23.21
CA ASP A 38 -13.68 -2.36 -23.26
C ASP A 38 -15.04 -1.72 -22.88
N GLN A 39 -16.15 -2.30 -23.31
CA GLN A 39 -17.49 -1.80 -22.97
C GLN A 39 -17.81 -2.04 -21.50
N ASP A 40 -17.56 -3.27 -21.01
CA ASP A 40 -17.74 -3.62 -19.59
C ASP A 40 -16.85 -2.75 -18.67
N PHE A 41 -15.62 -2.46 -19.14
CA PHE A 41 -14.70 -1.55 -18.46
C PHE A 41 -15.26 -0.13 -18.38
N ALA A 42 -15.73 0.42 -19.49
CA ALA A 42 -16.26 1.78 -19.56
C ALA A 42 -17.54 1.94 -18.70
N GLU A 43 -18.42 0.94 -18.72
CA GLU A 43 -19.64 0.94 -17.92
C GLU A 43 -19.37 0.85 -16.41
N PHE A 44 -18.41 0.03 -16.02
CA PHE A 44 -18.09 -0.19 -14.61
C PHE A 44 -17.21 0.92 -14.01
N ASP A 45 -16.42 1.60 -14.83
CA ASP A 45 -15.47 2.65 -14.45
C ASP A 45 -14.62 2.25 -13.23
N PRO A 46 -13.77 1.21 -13.34
CA PRO A 46 -12.99 0.67 -12.22
C PRO A 46 -11.81 1.55 -11.86
N GLN A 47 -11.31 1.40 -10.65
CA GLN A 47 -10.08 2.01 -10.16
C GLN A 47 -8.86 1.06 -10.22
N LEU A 48 -9.08 -0.22 -10.57
CA LEU A 48 -8.01 -1.18 -10.84
C LEU A 48 -8.55 -2.31 -11.73
N VAL A 49 -7.70 -2.80 -12.62
CA VAL A 49 -8.00 -3.95 -13.49
C VAL A 49 -7.04 -5.09 -13.14
N LEU A 50 -7.59 -6.26 -12.85
CA LEU A 50 -6.87 -7.53 -12.84
C LEU A 50 -7.12 -8.24 -14.16
N LEU A 51 -6.07 -8.52 -14.92
CA LEU A 51 -6.19 -8.91 -16.32
C LEU A 51 -5.36 -10.17 -16.60
N ASP A 52 -6.04 -11.27 -16.90
CA ASP A 52 -5.32 -12.46 -17.37
C ASP A 52 -4.70 -12.22 -18.75
N ILE A 53 -3.49 -12.75 -18.94
CA ILE A 53 -2.80 -12.72 -20.25
C ILE A 53 -3.44 -13.71 -21.21
N SER A 54 -3.84 -14.89 -20.72
CA SER A 54 -4.30 -16.01 -21.55
C SER A 54 -5.82 -16.03 -21.72
N LEU A 55 -6.37 -15.00 -22.32
CA LEU A 55 -7.81 -14.88 -22.54
C LEU A 55 -8.22 -15.47 -23.90
N PRO A 56 -9.47 -15.93 -24.02
CA PRO A 56 -10.02 -16.37 -25.32
C PRO A 56 -10.15 -15.17 -26.28
N ARG A 57 -9.98 -15.40 -27.58
CA ARG A 57 -10.04 -14.41 -28.68
C ARG A 57 -8.89 -13.40 -28.67
N TYR A 58 -8.93 -12.40 -27.80
CA TYR A 58 -7.89 -11.39 -27.66
C TYR A 58 -7.19 -11.59 -26.32
N ASN A 59 -5.87 -11.67 -26.34
CA ASN A 59 -5.08 -11.82 -25.13
C ASN A 59 -5.11 -10.55 -24.24
N GLY A 60 -4.65 -10.68 -22.99
CA GLY A 60 -4.63 -9.56 -22.05
C GLY A 60 -3.80 -8.36 -22.51
N TYR A 61 -2.77 -8.57 -23.31
CA TYR A 61 -1.98 -7.46 -23.86
C TYR A 61 -2.79 -6.57 -24.79
N HIS A 62 -3.65 -7.17 -25.62
CA HIS A 62 -4.58 -6.42 -26.47
C HIS A 62 -5.51 -5.56 -25.63
N TRP A 63 -6.15 -6.14 -24.62
CA TRP A 63 -7.08 -5.41 -23.75
C TRP A 63 -6.38 -4.33 -22.93
N CYS A 64 -5.17 -4.58 -22.45
CA CYS A 64 -4.36 -3.55 -21.80
C CYS A 64 -4.14 -2.35 -22.75
N SER A 65 -3.76 -2.60 -23.98
CA SER A 65 -3.57 -1.54 -24.98
C SER A 65 -4.86 -0.75 -25.26
N GLU A 66 -6.00 -1.42 -25.37
CA GLU A 66 -7.30 -0.74 -25.58
C GLU A 66 -7.67 0.12 -24.35
N ILE A 67 -7.50 -0.41 -23.12
CA ILE A 67 -7.73 0.35 -21.88
C ILE A 67 -6.80 1.58 -21.82
N ARG A 68 -5.53 1.43 -22.20
CA ARG A 68 -4.54 2.53 -22.16
C ARG A 68 -4.83 3.66 -23.13
N ARG A 69 -5.62 3.43 -24.19
CA ARG A 69 -6.06 4.50 -25.10
C ARG A 69 -7.03 5.48 -24.44
N VAL A 70 -7.78 5.02 -23.43
CA VAL A 70 -8.87 5.78 -22.83
C VAL A 70 -8.66 6.05 -21.33
N SER A 71 -7.77 5.32 -20.67
CA SER A 71 -7.59 5.40 -19.21
C SER A 71 -6.15 5.16 -18.75
N LYS A 72 -5.82 5.79 -17.62
CA LYS A 72 -4.57 5.55 -16.86
C LYS A 72 -4.80 4.66 -15.62
N VAL A 73 -5.94 4.00 -15.54
CA VAL A 73 -6.26 3.07 -14.44
C VAL A 73 -5.16 2.02 -14.29
N PRO A 74 -4.70 1.67 -13.08
CA PRO A 74 -3.70 0.64 -12.91
C PRO A 74 -4.21 -0.71 -13.42
N VAL A 75 -3.35 -1.41 -14.18
CA VAL A 75 -3.58 -2.75 -14.72
C VAL A 75 -2.54 -3.71 -14.14
N VAL A 76 -3.01 -4.75 -13.46
CA VAL A 76 -2.19 -5.83 -12.93
C VAL A 76 -2.44 -7.09 -13.73
N PHE A 77 -1.39 -7.62 -14.33
CA PHE A 77 -1.52 -8.86 -15.08
C PHE A 77 -1.55 -10.08 -14.16
N LEU A 78 -2.45 -11.01 -14.46
CA LEU A 78 -2.45 -12.36 -13.92
C LEU A 78 -1.83 -13.28 -14.98
N SER A 79 -0.83 -14.10 -14.62
CA SER A 79 -0.12 -14.92 -15.60
C SER A 79 0.24 -16.29 -15.07
N SER A 80 -0.07 -17.34 -15.84
CA SER A 80 0.36 -18.71 -15.59
C SER A 80 1.83 -18.96 -16.00
N ALA A 81 2.44 -18.06 -16.76
CA ALA A 81 3.82 -18.18 -17.21
C ALA A 81 4.69 -17.17 -16.45
N ALA A 82 5.44 -17.68 -15.46
CA ALA A 82 6.49 -16.93 -14.77
C ALA A 82 7.76 -16.76 -15.65
N ASP A 83 7.60 -16.79 -16.98
CA ASP A 83 8.69 -16.55 -17.92
C ASP A 83 9.04 -15.05 -17.91
N ASN A 84 10.32 -14.74 -17.69
CA ASN A 84 10.83 -13.38 -17.66
C ASN A 84 10.41 -12.55 -18.91
N MET A 85 10.24 -13.21 -20.05
CA MET A 85 9.82 -12.59 -21.30
C MET A 85 8.39 -12.06 -21.20
N ASN A 86 7.47 -12.80 -20.59
CA ASN A 86 6.07 -12.38 -20.41
C ASN A 86 5.94 -11.21 -19.42
N ILE A 87 6.78 -11.18 -18.38
CA ILE A 87 6.83 -10.08 -17.41
C ILE A 87 7.28 -8.79 -18.10
N VAL A 88 8.38 -8.85 -18.85
CA VAL A 88 8.91 -7.70 -19.59
C VAL A 88 7.89 -7.20 -20.61
N MET A 89 7.21 -8.12 -21.30
CA MET A 89 6.19 -7.78 -22.27
C MET A 89 4.98 -7.12 -21.61
N ALA A 90 4.51 -7.64 -20.48
CA ALA A 90 3.42 -7.05 -19.70
C ALA A 90 3.72 -5.59 -19.29
N MET A 91 4.91 -5.33 -18.80
CA MET A 91 5.34 -3.97 -18.43
C MET A 91 5.45 -3.04 -19.65
N ASN A 92 6.03 -3.52 -20.76
CA ASN A 92 6.15 -2.73 -21.99
C ASN A 92 4.79 -2.40 -22.62
N MET A 93 3.77 -3.24 -22.41
CA MET A 93 2.41 -3.01 -22.89
C MET A 93 1.58 -2.12 -21.96
N GLY A 94 2.19 -1.56 -20.93
CA GLY A 94 1.55 -0.59 -20.04
C GLY A 94 0.95 -1.19 -18.76
N GLY A 95 1.34 -2.41 -18.39
CA GLY A 95 1.00 -2.98 -17.07
C GLY A 95 1.75 -2.28 -15.95
N ASP A 96 1.11 -2.16 -14.79
CA ASP A 96 1.71 -1.53 -13.59
C ASP A 96 2.35 -2.55 -12.66
N ASP A 97 1.86 -3.80 -12.69
CA ASP A 97 2.41 -4.93 -11.93
C ASP A 97 1.95 -6.25 -12.55
N PHE A 98 2.48 -7.36 -12.03
CA PHE A 98 2.02 -8.68 -12.40
C PHE A 98 1.96 -9.63 -11.20
N ILE A 99 1.12 -10.68 -11.31
CA ILE A 99 0.96 -11.73 -10.30
C ILE A 99 1.02 -13.08 -11.02
N ALA A 100 1.99 -13.91 -10.62
CA ALA A 100 2.14 -15.25 -11.18
C ALA A 100 1.07 -16.20 -10.61
N LYS A 101 0.44 -17.01 -11.46
CA LYS A 101 -0.43 -18.12 -11.07
C LYS A 101 0.40 -19.39 -10.86
N PRO A 102 0.12 -20.19 -9.83
CA PRO A 102 -0.88 -20.00 -8.78
C PRO A 102 -0.43 -18.95 -7.75
N PHE A 103 -1.37 -18.15 -7.24
CA PHE A 103 -1.08 -17.11 -6.27
C PHE A 103 -1.84 -17.31 -4.94
N ASP A 104 -1.25 -16.81 -3.87
CA ASP A 104 -1.93 -16.68 -2.58
C ASP A 104 -2.81 -15.42 -2.59
N MET A 105 -4.04 -15.54 -2.06
CA MET A 105 -4.99 -14.42 -2.01
C MET A 105 -4.50 -13.25 -1.15
N ASN A 106 -3.75 -13.50 -0.07
CA ASN A 106 -3.19 -12.44 0.74
C ASN A 106 -2.13 -11.64 -0.03
N VAL A 107 -1.34 -12.31 -0.88
CA VAL A 107 -0.36 -11.67 -1.77
C VAL A 107 -1.07 -10.82 -2.81
N LEU A 108 -2.14 -11.32 -3.43
CA LEU A 108 -2.94 -10.56 -4.40
C LEU A 108 -3.55 -9.32 -3.73
N VAL A 109 -4.19 -9.47 -2.59
CA VAL A 109 -4.79 -8.36 -1.83
C VAL A 109 -3.74 -7.31 -1.44
N ALA A 110 -2.58 -7.74 -0.92
CA ALA A 110 -1.51 -6.83 -0.55
C ALA A 110 -1.00 -6.00 -1.74
N LYS A 111 -0.84 -6.62 -2.92
CA LYS A 111 -0.47 -5.91 -4.16
C LYS A 111 -1.55 -4.93 -4.61
N VAL A 112 -2.81 -5.36 -4.61
CA VAL A 112 -3.96 -4.49 -4.94
C VAL A 112 -4.00 -3.26 -4.03
N GLN A 113 -3.88 -3.45 -2.72
CA GLN A 113 -3.84 -2.36 -1.75
C GLN A 113 -2.67 -1.39 -2.00
N ALA A 114 -1.47 -1.95 -2.25
CA ALA A 114 -0.28 -1.14 -2.52
C ALA A 114 -0.43 -0.28 -3.79
N ILE A 115 -1.05 -0.84 -4.85
CA ILE A 115 -1.25 -0.15 -6.12
C ILE A 115 -2.33 0.93 -5.97
N LEU A 116 -3.48 0.61 -5.37
CA LEU A 116 -4.57 1.57 -5.16
C LEU A 116 -4.09 2.75 -4.31
N ARG A 117 -3.39 2.48 -3.22
CA ARG A 117 -2.77 3.52 -2.38
C ARG A 117 -1.83 4.39 -3.20
N ARG A 118 -0.91 3.80 -3.97
CA ARG A 118 0.04 4.53 -4.80
C ARG A 118 -0.63 5.38 -5.88
N THR A 119 -1.73 4.92 -6.45
CA THR A 119 -2.38 5.57 -7.58
C THR A 119 -3.38 6.65 -7.15
N TYR A 120 -4.14 6.40 -6.09
CA TYR A 120 -5.27 7.24 -5.72
C TYR A 120 -5.10 7.95 -4.38
N ASP A 121 -4.41 7.34 -3.43
CA ASP A 121 -4.18 7.97 -2.13
C ASP A 121 -2.99 8.95 -2.19
N PHE A 122 -2.12 8.84 -3.23
CA PHE A 122 -1.09 9.85 -3.52
C PHE A 122 -1.65 11.16 -4.10
N GLY A 123 -2.89 11.20 -4.54
CA GLY A 123 -3.57 12.41 -5.02
C GLY A 123 -4.56 13.01 -4.02
N ALA A 124 -4.94 12.29 -2.97
CA ALA A 124 -5.48 12.88 -1.76
C ALA A 124 -4.34 13.69 -1.09
N PRO A 125 -4.61 14.84 -0.48
CA PRO A 125 -3.59 15.54 0.28
C PRO A 125 -2.97 14.47 1.21
N ALA A 126 -1.67 14.24 1.09
CA ALA A 126 -0.93 13.27 1.90
C ALA A 126 -1.57 13.32 3.28
N HIS A 127 -1.95 12.17 3.87
CA HIS A 127 -2.48 12.16 5.23
C HIS A 127 -1.34 12.64 6.15
N LEU A 128 -1.10 13.95 6.04
CA LEU A 128 -0.13 14.66 6.84
C LEU A 128 -0.61 14.55 8.28
N LEU A 129 0.16 13.89 9.10
CA LEU A 129 -0.15 13.78 10.53
C LEU A 129 0.44 14.97 11.26
N PRO A 130 -0.38 15.81 11.92
CA PRO A 130 0.13 16.91 12.71
C PRO A 130 1.08 16.39 13.80
N CYS A 131 2.29 16.96 13.87
CA CYS A 131 3.32 16.56 14.82
C CYS A 131 4.12 17.77 15.29
N ALA A 132 3.98 18.17 16.55
CA ALA A 132 4.76 19.23 17.20
C ALA A 132 4.82 20.56 16.42
N GLY A 133 3.68 21.02 15.90
CA GLY A 133 3.60 22.24 15.09
C GLY A 133 4.05 22.09 13.64
N GLY A 134 4.49 20.88 13.25
CA GLY A 134 4.82 20.49 11.88
C GLY A 134 3.89 19.40 11.32
N MET A 135 4.30 18.79 10.21
CA MET A 135 3.51 17.79 9.50
C MET A 135 4.39 16.59 9.11
N LEU A 136 4.02 15.41 9.58
CA LEU A 136 4.62 14.15 9.15
C LEU A 136 3.94 13.68 7.86
N ASN A 137 4.76 13.46 6.83
CA ASN A 137 4.34 12.79 5.61
C ASN A 137 4.76 11.31 5.67
N PRO A 138 3.81 10.37 5.93
CA PRO A 138 4.13 8.96 6.04
C PRO A 138 4.65 8.32 4.75
N GLU A 139 4.27 8.88 3.60
CA GLU A 139 4.61 8.32 2.30
C GLU A 139 6.07 8.58 1.93
N SER A 140 6.49 9.84 2.09
CA SER A 140 7.90 10.23 1.85
C SER A 140 8.82 9.90 3.02
N SER A 141 8.25 9.49 4.19
CA SER A 141 8.99 9.32 5.44
C SER A 141 9.71 10.60 5.88
N VAL A 142 9.08 11.75 5.64
CA VAL A 142 9.62 13.08 5.98
C VAL A 142 8.72 13.77 6.99
N LEU A 143 9.32 14.30 8.04
CA LEU A 143 8.68 15.21 8.98
C LEU A 143 9.10 16.65 8.62
N HIS A 144 8.13 17.47 8.17
CA HIS A 144 8.32 18.90 7.94
C HIS A 144 8.12 19.63 9.27
N LEU A 145 9.16 20.24 9.81
CA LEU A 145 9.14 20.86 11.11
C LEU A 145 10.00 22.14 11.11
N ASN A 146 9.46 23.25 11.56
CA ASN A 146 10.16 24.55 11.65
C ASN A 146 10.82 25.00 10.34
N GLY A 147 10.28 24.56 9.17
CA GLY A 147 10.82 24.87 7.83
C GLY A 147 11.95 23.93 7.39
N GLU A 148 12.25 22.91 8.15
CA GLU A 148 13.24 21.87 7.81
C GLU A 148 12.57 20.53 7.51
N ASP A 149 13.21 19.74 6.65
CA ASP A 149 12.79 18.41 6.24
C ASP A 149 13.65 17.35 6.96
N ILE A 150 13.00 16.64 7.87
CA ILE A 150 13.64 15.58 8.67
C ILE A 150 13.32 14.22 8.05
N SER A 151 14.29 13.59 7.43
CA SER A 151 14.12 12.22 6.90
C SER A 151 14.11 11.20 8.02
N LEU A 152 13.08 10.35 8.05
CA LEU A 152 12.93 9.26 9.00
C LEU A 152 13.27 7.92 8.35
N THR A 153 13.92 7.05 9.11
CA THR A 153 14.01 5.63 8.73
C THR A 153 12.64 4.97 8.87
N ARG A 154 12.46 3.82 8.24
CA ARG A 154 11.20 3.06 8.29
C ARG A 154 10.73 2.78 9.72
N ASN A 155 11.65 2.42 10.61
CA ASN A 155 11.33 2.12 12.01
C ASN A 155 11.00 3.39 12.80
N GLU A 156 11.73 4.47 12.59
CA GLU A 156 11.44 5.78 13.20
C GLU A 156 10.07 6.30 12.79
N LEU A 157 9.73 6.19 11.50
CA LEU A 157 8.42 6.56 10.98
C LEU A 157 7.30 5.77 11.66
N ARG A 158 7.41 4.44 11.73
CA ARG A 158 6.38 3.58 12.34
C ARG A 158 6.19 3.84 13.82
N ILE A 159 7.28 4.06 14.55
CA ILE A 159 7.22 4.46 15.96
C ILE A 159 6.47 5.78 16.10
N LEU A 160 6.84 6.79 15.31
CA LEU A 160 6.21 8.12 15.40
C LEU A 160 4.74 8.07 15.01
N GLN A 161 4.38 7.33 13.95
CA GLN A 161 2.99 7.13 13.54
C GLN A 161 2.15 6.51 14.67
N LEU A 162 2.61 5.40 15.26
CA LEU A 162 1.87 4.73 16.32
C LEU A 162 1.69 5.63 17.55
N LEU A 163 2.71 6.40 17.91
CA LEU A 163 2.62 7.37 18.99
C LEU A 163 1.67 8.52 18.69
N LEU A 164 1.58 8.98 17.43
CA LEU A 164 0.63 10.00 16.98
C LEU A 164 -0.81 9.48 16.96
N GLU A 165 -1.02 8.23 16.53
CA GLU A 165 -2.33 7.54 16.57
C GLU A 165 -2.87 7.44 18.01
N HIS A 166 -1.97 7.32 19.00
CA HIS A 166 -2.30 7.20 20.43
C HIS A 166 -1.88 8.46 21.23
N ARG A 167 -2.00 9.65 20.63
CA ARG A 167 -1.58 10.90 21.28
C ARG A 167 -2.19 11.06 22.66
N GLY A 168 -1.36 11.39 23.65
CA GLY A 168 -1.77 11.54 25.07
C GLY A 168 -1.97 10.21 25.82
N GLN A 169 -1.77 9.07 25.18
CA GLN A 169 -1.84 7.75 25.78
C GLN A 169 -0.47 7.07 25.79
N ILE A 170 -0.26 6.19 26.75
CA ILE A 170 0.96 5.40 26.81
C ILE A 170 0.84 4.22 25.83
N VAL A 171 1.74 4.14 24.88
CA VAL A 171 1.89 2.98 24.00
C VAL A 171 2.89 2.03 24.62
N SER A 172 2.47 0.79 24.85
CA SER A 172 3.32 -0.20 25.50
C SER A 172 4.53 -0.56 24.62
N ARG A 173 5.61 -1.03 25.24
CA ARG A 173 6.78 -1.54 24.49
C ARG A 173 6.39 -2.71 23.59
N GLY A 174 5.47 -3.57 24.05
CA GLY A 174 4.97 -4.71 23.29
C GLY A 174 4.24 -4.27 22.02
N ASP A 175 3.37 -3.27 22.08
CA ASP A 175 2.63 -2.76 20.92
C ASP A 175 3.59 -2.12 19.90
N LEU A 176 4.58 -1.35 20.37
CA LEU A 176 5.61 -0.78 19.50
C LEU A 176 6.45 -1.87 18.83
N MET A 177 6.83 -2.91 19.56
CA MET A 177 7.56 -4.06 19.01
C MET A 177 6.72 -4.81 17.98
N THR A 178 5.44 -5.07 18.25
CA THR A 178 4.52 -5.72 17.31
C THR A 178 4.41 -4.93 16.02
N ARG A 179 4.25 -3.60 16.10
CA ARG A 179 4.21 -2.72 14.93
C ARG A 179 5.49 -2.73 14.11
N LEU A 180 6.63 -2.90 14.76
CA LEU A 180 7.93 -3.01 14.08
C LEU A 180 8.12 -4.39 13.44
N TRP A 181 7.68 -5.49 14.08
CA TRP A 181 7.78 -6.86 13.57
C TRP A 181 6.97 -7.12 12.29
N GLU A 182 5.87 -6.41 12.09
CA GLU A 182 5.12 -6.48 10.83
C GLU A 182 5.98 -6.18 9.58
N SER A 183 7.18 -5.65 9.76
CA SER A 183 8.08 -5.25 8.67
C SER A 183 9.45 -5.87 8.70
N ASP A 184 9.89 -6.41 9.84
CA ASP A 184 11.25 -6.89 10.02
C ASP A 184 11.28 -7.99 11.09
N SER A 185 11.69 -9.20 10.69
CA SER A 185 11.63 -10.41 11.52
C SER A 185 12.67 -10.45 12.67
N PHE A 186 13.50 -9.41 12.84
CA PHE A 186 14.58 -9.35 13.82
C PHE A 186 14.59 -8.05 14.64
N VAL A 187 13.44 -7.61 15.14
CA VAL A 187 13.40 -6.45 16.05
C VAL A 187 13.44 -6.95 17.49
N ASP A 188 14.49 -6.62 18.22
CA ASP A 188 14.62 -6.85 19.67
C ASP A 188 14.34 -5.56 20.47
N GLU A 189 14.28 -5.67 21.81
CA GLU A 189 14.06 -4.51 22.68
C GLU A 189 15.15 -3.43 22.57
N ASN A 190 16.38 -3.83 22.22
CA ASN A 190 17.48 -2.90 22.01
C ASN A 190 17.23 -2.08 20.74
N THR A 191 16.74 -2.72 19.68
CA THR A 191 16.37 -2.05 18.44
C THR A 191 15.31 -0.97 18.66
N LEU A 192 14.27 -1.26 19.45
CA LEU A 192 13.26 -0.25 19.81
C LEU A 192 13.92 0.93 20.57
N THR A 193 14.72 0.64 21.58
CA THR A 193 15.37 1.66 22.40
C THR A 193 16.30 2.57 21.58
N VAL A 194 17.07 1.98 20.66
CA VAL A 194 17.97 2.72 19.76
C VAL A 194 17.18 3.60 18.79
N ASN A 195 16.09 3.10 18.20
CA ASN A 195 15.27 3.89 17.27
C ASN A 195 14.56 5.05 18.00
N ILE A 196 14.07 4.85 19.23
CA ILE A 196 13.52 5.93 20.06
C ILE A 196 14.58 7.00 20.35
N ALA A 197 15.80 6.59 20.71
CA ALA A 197 16.88 7.53 20.97
C ALA A 197 17.27 8.36 19.72
N ARG A 198 17.37 7.71 18.57
CA ARG A 198 17.65 8.38 17.29
C ARG A 198 16.53 9.34 16.89
N LEU A 199 15.29 8.93 17.06
CA LEU A 199 14.13 9.77 16.75
C LEU A 199 14.08 11.00 17.66
N ARG A 200 14.32 10.85 18.97
CA ARG A 200 14.45 11.97 19.91
C ARG A 200 15.52 12.94 19.46
N LYS A 201 16.72 12.44 19.15
CA LYS A 201 17.82 13.29 18.71
C LYS A 201 17.44 14.11 17.47
N LYS A 202 16.82 13.49 16.46
CA LYS A 202 16.35 14.21 15.24
C LYS A 202 15.33 15.31 15.56
N LEU A 203 14.42 15.06 16.49
CA LEU A 203 13.44 16.05 16.93
C LEU A 203 14.08 17.18 17.72
N GLU A 204 15.02 16.87 18.61
CA GLU A 204 15.80 17.85 19.39
C GLU A 204 16.66 18.72 18.48
N ASP A 205 17.35 18.13 17.49
CA ASP A 205 18.15 18.86 16.48
C ASP A 205 17.28 19.84 15.68
N ALA A 206 15.99 19.55 15.49
CA ALA A 206 15.00 20.42 14.85
C ALA A 206 14.25 21.37 15.81
N GLY A 207 14.72 21.46 17.06
CA GLY A 207 14.19 22.40 18.07
C GLY A 207 12.97 21.90 18.84
N VAL A 208 12.59 20.61 18.72
CA VAL A 208 11.48 20.03 19.49
C VAL A 208 12.03 19.12 20.59
N HIS A 209 11.96 19.62 21.80
CA HIS A 209 12.47 18.92 22.97
C HIS A 209 11.36 18.15 23.70
N GLU A 210 11.71 17.00 24.27
CA GLU A 210 10.83 16.18 25.14
C GLU A 210 9.47 15.75 24.54
N LEU A 211 9.33 15.75 23.21
CA LEU A 211 8.09 15.31 22.56
C LEU A 211 7.76 13.85 22.90
N ILE A 212 8.76 12.96 22.82
CA ILE A 212 8.58 11.54 23.14
C ILE A 212 9.05 11.30 24.57
N ARG A 213 8.14 10.96 25.47
CA ARG A 213 8.42 10.69 26.87
C ARG A 213 8.41 9.20 27.18
N THR A 214 9.16 8.81 28.22
CA THR A 214 9.22 7.43 28.70
C THR A 214 8.43 7.30 30.00
N LYS A 215 7.54 6.32 30.08
CA LYS A 215 6.99 5.82 31.35
C LYS A 215 7.75 4.56 31.72
N LYS A 216 8.56 4.63 32.76
CA LYS A 216 9.43 3.52 33.18
C LYS A 216 8.62 2.26 33.45
N GLY A 217 8.97 1.16 32.77
CA GLY A 217 8.33 -0.15 32.91
C GLY A 217 7.03 -0.30 32.10
N GLU A 218 6.48 0.77 31.49
CA GLU A 218 5.22 0.71 30.74
C GLU A 218 5.44 0.92 29.23
N GLY A 219 6.05 2.03 28.82
CA GLY A 219 6.22 2.33 27.41
C GLY A 219 6.61 3.77 27.11
N TYR A 220 6.12 4.28 25.97
CA TYR A 220 6.40 5.62 25.49
C TYR A 220 5.11 6.35 25.14
N TRP A 221 5.13 7.68 25.18
CA TRP A 221 3.99 8.51 24.83
C TRP A 221 4.42 9.87 24.28
N LEU A 222 3.55 10.51 23.48
CA LEU A 222 3.78 11.88 23.05
C LEU A 222 3.22 12.86 24.07
N ALA A 223 4.03 13.84 24.47
CA ALA A 223 3.53 14.97 25.24
C ALA A 223 2.42 15.68 24.44
N ALA A 224 1.39 16.13 25.13
CA ALA A 224 0.43 17.05 24.52
C ALA A 224 1.15 18.38 24.22
N ASP A 225 0.82 19.00 23.08
CA ASP A 225 1.28 20.34 22.72
C ASP A 225 0.79 21.36 23.73
#